data_ff924f6436af3ae6955d4a688acc083c
#
_entry.id   ff924f6436af3ae6955d4a688acc083c
#
_cell.length_a   1.000
_cell.length_b   1.000
_cell.length_c   1.000
_cell.angle_alpha   90.00
_cell.angle_beta   90.00
_cell.angle_gamma   90.00
#
_symmetry.space_group_name_H-M   'P 1'
#
loop_
_entity.id
_entity.type
_entity.pdbx_description
1 polymer ?
#
loop_
_entity_poly.entity_id
_entity_poly.type
_entity_poly.pdbx_seq_one_letter_code
_entity_poly.pdbx_strand_id
1 'polypeptide(L)'
;MKHIKIAAGLAHVNYGNIAGIVKEISDAGVDYIHSDAADMHDLKNMKLMGGHQIIAGIRPVTDKPIECHIYTVSMDRMFIEQIDEAGADMLIVPAEHFLGAQLAYIINWCREHHLKIGLTLGCYTPLCFVEESIYDIDRLHIVTHGADETDGKDNWGFRKSVPDLIRRARKMIDEKNPRCELAIDGGLRADNMEPLIECNPDVIVLSSALFKDPEGITAAYRKCRKNIDSASEKFGLE
;
A
#
# COMPACT_ATOMS: atom_id res chain seq x y z
N MET A 1 19.86 10.15 -6.35
CA MET A 1 19.03 9.95 -5.14
C MET A 1 17.71 9.35 -5.56
N LYS A 2 17.36 8.21 -5.02
CA LYS A 2 16.11 7.50 -5.31
C LYS A 2 14.90 8.33 -4.87
N HIS A 3 13.92 8.51 -5.75
CA HIS A 3 12.63 9.06 -5.38
C HIS A 3 11.74 7.95 -4.83
N ILE A 4 11.68 7.82 -3.50
CA ILE A 4 10.73 6.91 -2.84
C ILE A 4 9.33 7.52 -2.97
N LYS A 5 8.41 6.81 -3.59
CA LYS A 5 7.05 7.26 -3.86
C LYS A 5 6.20 7.26 -2.59
N ILE A 6 5.23 8.16 -2.52
CA ILE A 6 4.26 8.24 -1.43
C ILE A 6 2.89 7.85 -1.98
N ALA A 7 2.28 6.82 -1.38
CA ALA A 7 0.89 6.46 -1.58
C ALA A 7 0.03 7.00 -0.42
N ALA A 8 -1.04 7.71 -0.73
CA ALA A 8 -1.95 8.28 0.28
C ALA A 8 -3.06 7.27 0.62
N GLY A 9 -2.95 6.60 1.78
CA GLY A 9 -3.90 5.59 2.26
C GLY A 9 -5.16 6.20 2.87
N LEU A 10 -6.31 5.93 2.28
CA LEU A 10 -7.59 6.58 2.61
C LEU A 10 -8.30 6.05 3.87
N ALA A 11 -7.67 5.15 4.64
CA ALA A 11 -8.29 4.53 5.83
C ALA A 11 -8.71 5.54 6.93
N HIS A 12 -8.07 6.71 6.99
CA HIS A 12 -8.30 7.70 8.06
C HIS A 12 -8.95 8.99 7.57
N VAL A 13 -9.58 8.99 6.41
CA VAL A 13 -10.24 10.18 5.86
C VAL A 13 -11.70 10.30 6.31
N ASN A 14 -12.25 11.50 6.22
CA ASN A 14 -13.68 11.71 6.32
C ASN A 14 -14.34 11.37 4.98
N TYR A 15 -15.00 10.23 4.89
CA TYR A 15 -15.68 9.77 3.67
C TYR A 15 -16.78 10.72 3.18
N GLY A 16 -17.36 11.56 4.06
CA GLY A 16 -18.31 12.61 3.66
C GLY A 16 -17.70 13.71 2.79
N ASN A 17 -16.36 13.81 2.72
CA ASN A 17 -15.63 14.77 1.87
C ASN A 17 -14.46 14.12 1.13
N ILE A 18 -14.55 12.85 0.81
CA ILE A 18 -13.43 12.08 0.27
C ILE A 18 -12.90 12.67 -1.05
N ALA A 19 -13.78 13.12 -1.93
CA ALA A 19 -13.38 13.72 -3.21
C ALA A 19 -12.55 15.00 -3.02
N GLY A 20 -12.96 15.88 -2.08
CA GLY A 20 -12.19 17.08 -1.74
C GLY A 20 -10.82 16.77 -1.15
N ILE A 21 -10.76 15.77 -0.28
CA ILE A 21 -9.50 15.30 0.35
C ILE A 21 -8.58 14.69 -0.71
N VAL A 22 -9.09 13.85 -1.60
CA VAL A 22 -8.29 13.23 -2.67
C VAL A 22 -7.76 14.27 -3.64
N LYS A 23 -8.58 15.28 -3.99
CA LYS A 23 -8.09 16.39 -4.80
C LYS A 23 -6.96 17.14 -4.10
N GLU A 24 -7.11 17.51 -2.83
CA GLU A 24 -6.10 18.24 -2.07
C GLU A 24 -4.78 17.48 -1.98
N ILE A 25 -4.81 16.18 -1.65
CA ILE A 25 -3.59 15.38 -1.52
C ILE A 25 -2.93 15.09 -2.87
N SER A 26 -3.73 14.98 -3.95
CA SER A 26 -3.21 14.86 -5.31
C SER A 26 -2.48 16.13 -5.75
N ASP A 27 -3.07 17.31 -5.47
CA ASP A 27 -2.47 18.61 -5.75
C ASP A 27 -1.20 18.85 -4.90
N ALA A 28 -1.13 18.28 -3.68
CA ALA A 28 0.05 18.33 -2.84
C ALA A 28 1.23 17.53 -3.40
N GLY A 29 0.98 16.54 -4.27
CA GLY A 29 2.02 15.86 -5.03
C GLY A 29 2.28 14.40 -4.67
N VAL A 30 1.33 13.67 -4.05
CA VAL A 30 1.46 12.22 -3.86
C VAL A 30 1.60 11.48 -5.18
N ASP A 31 2.20 10.31 -5.14
CA ASP A 31 2.45 9.49 -6.33
C ASP A 31 1.29 8.53 -6.62
N TYR A 32 0.62 8.06 -5.57
CA TYR A 32 -0.51 7.12 -5.64
C TYR A 32 -1.63 7.51 -4.66
N ILE A 33 -2.86 7.13 -5.00
CA ILE A 33 -3.98 7.07 -4.06
C ILE A 33 -4.18 5.60 -3.69
N HIS A 34 -4.11 5.28 -2.40
CA HIS A 34 -4.25 3.93 -1.87
C HIS A 34 -5.62 3.78 -1.21
N SER A 35 -6.49 2.96 -1.83
CA SER A 35 -7.84 2.70 -1.34
C SER A 35 -7.95 1.27 -0.84
N ASP A 36 -8.22 1.11 0.45
CA ASP A 36 -8.47 -0.20 1.02
C ASP A 36 -9.89 -0.66 0.70
N ALA A 37 -10.05 -1.96 0.40
CA ALA A 37 -11.32 -2.63 0.27
C ALA A 37 -11.32 -3.86 1.19
N ALA A 38 -12.09 -3.79 2.27
CA ALA A 38 -12.13 -4.82 3.29
C ALA A 38 -13.53 -5.38 3.48
N ASP A 39 -13.64 -6.70 3.60
CA ASP A 39 -14.81 -7.32 4.18
C ASP A 39 -14.59 -7.50 5.69
N MET A 40 -15.69 -7.46 6.45
CA MET A 40 -15.66 -7.42 7.92
C MET A 40 -15.27 -8.76 8.59
N HIS A 41 -15.06 -9.82 7.83
CA HIS A 41 -14.80 -11.14 8.38
C HIS A 41 -13.38 -11.31 8.92
N ASP A 42 -12.41 -10.57 8.37
CA ASP A 42 -11.00 -10.78 8.65
C ASP A 42 -10.42 -9.93 9.77
N LEU A 43 -11.03 -8.80 10.09
CA LEU A 43 -10.43 -7.83 11.02
C LEU A 43 -11.46 -7.29 12.01
N LYS A 44 -11.37 -7.73 13.26
CA LYS A 44 -12.28 -7.34 14.35
C LYS A 44 -12.50 -5.84 14.54
N ASN A 45 -11.62 -5.00 14.00
CA ASN A 45 -11.61 -3.55 14.18
C ASN A 45 -11.61 -2.77 12.86
N MET A 46 -11.60 -3.42 11.70
CA MET A 46 -11.72 -2.70 10.43
C MET A 46 -13.19 -2.34 10.19
N LYS A 47 -13.40 -1.07 10.05
CA LYS A 47 -14.66 -0.52 9.54
C LYS A 47 -14.80 -1.00 8.10
N LEU A 48 -16.04 -1.20 7.67
CA LEU A 48 -16.34 -1.42 6.26
C LEU A 48 -15.64 -0.32 5.46
N MET A 49 -14.64 -0.68 4.67
CA MET A 49 -13.85 0.31 3.92
C MET A 49 -13.95 0.04 2.44
N GLY A 50 -14.12 1.11 1.70
CA GLY A 50 -13.76 1.20 0.31
C GLY A 50 -14.60 0.40 -0.66
N GLY A 51 -13.91 -0.31 -1.51
CA GLY A 51 -14.47 -0.99 -2.65
C GLY A 51 -14.62 -0.09 -3.88
N HIS A 52 -15.16 -0.65 -4.95
CA HIS A 52 -15.30 -0.01 -6.25
C HIS A 52 -16.04 1.33 -6.22
N GLN A 53 -17.04 1.49 -5.34
CA GLN A 53 -17.82 2.72 -5.24
C GLN A 53 -16.98 3.92 -4.78
N ILE A 54 -16.02 3.70 -3.87
CA ILE A 54 -15.10 4.75 -3.44
C ILE A 54 -14.17 5.11 -4.59
N ILE A 55 -13.61 4.12 -5.28
CA ILE A 55 -12.73 4.33 -6.44
C ILE A 55 -13.47 5.12 -7.52
N ALA A 56 -14.68 4.72 -7.90
CA ALA A 56 -15.50 5.43 -8.88
C ALA A 56 -15.81 6.87 -8.44
N GLY A 57 -16.02 7.10 -7.13
CA GLY A 57 -16.29 8.43 -6.59
C GLY A 57 -15.09 9.37 -6.58
N ILE A 58 -13.87 8.84 -6.47
CA ILE A 58 -12.64 9.65 -6.43
C ILE A 58 -11.94 9.75 -7.79
N ARG A 59 -12.14 8.81 -8.70
CA ARG A 59 -11.50 8.81 -10.03
C ARG A 59 -11.67 10.13 -10.79
N PRO A 60 -12.85 10.77 -10.81
CA PRO A 60 -13.04 12.03 -11.54
C PRO A 60 -12.27 13.24 -11.01
N VAL A 61 -11.70 13.15 -9.81
CA VAL A 61 -11.04 14.30 -9.14
C VAL A 61 -9.52 14.16 -9.04
N THR A 62 -8.94 13.08 -9.59
CA THR A 62 -7.49 12.85 -9.56
C THR A 62 -7.01 12.13 -10.81
N ASP A 63 -5.86 12.54 -11.34
CA ASP A 63 -5.14 11.83 -12.40
C ASP A 63 -4.06 10.87 -11.82
N LYS A 64 -3.92 10.83 -10.50
CA LYS A 64 -2.97 9.94 -9.85
C LYS A 64 -3.41 8.48 -10.01
N PRO A 65 -2.49 7.54 -10.18
CA PRO A 65 -2.82 6.13 -10.14
C PRO A 65 -3.52 5.76 -8.83
N ILE A 66 -4.63 5.01 -8.93
CA ILE A 66 -5.39 4.49 -7.80
C ILE A 66 -5.08 3.02 -7.64
N GLU A 67 -4.57 2.64 -6.48
CA GLU A 67 -4.33 1.26 -6.10
C GLU A 67 -5.41 0.78 -5.13
N CYS A 68 -5.99 -0.39 -5.41
CA CYS A 68 -6.99 -1.03 -4.56
C CYS A 68 -6.36 -2.16 -3.77
N HIS A 69 -6.20 -1.97 -2.46
CA HIS A 69 -5.66 -2.98 -1.55
C HIS A 69 -6.80 -3.78 -0.94
N ILE A 70 -6.80 -5.07 -1.21
CA ILE A 70 -7.88 -5.99 -0.83
C ILE A 70 -7.56 -6.66 0.50
N TYR A 71 -8.51 -6.62 1.42
CA TYR A 71 -8.52 -7.38 2.68
C TYR A 71 -9.74 -8.30 2.69
N THR A 72 -9.71 -9.37 1.90
CA THR A 72 -10.75 -10.40 1.88
C THR A 72 -10.14 -11.78 1.69
N VAL A 73 -10.79 -12.79 2.22
CA VAL A 73 -10.42 -14.21 2.06
C VAL A 73 -11.02 -14.83 0.79
N SER A 74 -11.97 -14.14 0.16
CA SER A 74 -12.68 -14.63 -1.01
C SER A 74 -12.94 -13.49 -1.99
N MET A 75 -12.61 -13.69 -3.24
CA MET A 75 -12.83 -12.74 -4.29
C MET A 75 -13.30 -13.49 -5.55
N ASP A 76 -14.40 -13.04 -6.12
CA ASP A 76 -14.90 -13.56 -7.39
C ASP A 76 -14.52 -12.63 -8.57
N ARG A 77 -14.79 -13.12 -9.76
CA ARG A 77 -14.53 -12.38 -11.00
C ARG A 77 -15.26 -11.03 -11.03
N MET A 78 -16.52 -11.01 -10.61
CA MET A 78 -17.35 -9.80 -10.63
C MET A 78 -16.74 -8.70 -9.77
N PHE A 79 -16.14 -9.04 -8.63
CA PHE A 79 -15.49 -8.09 -7.75
C PHE A 79 -14.27 -7.43 -8.42
N ILE A 80 -13.44 -8.21 -9.12
CA ILE A 80 -12.27 -7.69 -9.85
C ILE A 80 -12.73 -6.78 -10.99
N GLU A 81 -13.75 -7.20 -11.76
CA GLU A 81 -14.32 -6.40 -12.84
C GLU A 81 -14.86 -5.05 -12.33
N GLN A 82 -15.55 -5.03 -11.20
CA GLN A 82 -16.05 -3.79 -10.59
C GLN A 82 -14.93 -2.83 -10.15
N ILE A 83 -13.80 -3.36 -9.66
CA ILE A 83 -12.64 -2.54 -9.28
C ILE A 83 -11.99 -1.91 -10.53
N ASP A 84 -11.83 -2.68 -11.59
CA ASP A 84 -11.29 -2.20 -12.87
C ASP A 84 -12.21 -1.16 -13.52
N GLU A 85 -13.52 -1.46 -13.65
CA GLU A 85 -14.53 -0.54 -14.18
C GLU A 85 -14.63 0.76 -13.38
N ALA A 86 -14.37 0.72 -12.08
CA ALA A 86 -14.33 1.90 -11.23
C ALA A 86 -13.11 2.81 -11.50
N GLY A 87 -12.12 2.35 -12.25
CA GLY A 87 -10.95 3.10 -12.66
C GLY A 87 -9.74 2.94 -11.72
N ALA A 88 -9.58 1.78 -11.09
CA ALA A 88 -8.33 1.41 -10.43
C ALA A 88 -7.22 1.17 -11.46
N ASP A 89 -5.98 1.50 -11.10
CA ASP A 89 -4.79 1.26 -11.91
C ASP A 89 -3.99 0.04 -11.44
N MET A 90 -4.21 -0.38 -10.19
CA MET A 90 -3.56 -1.54 -9.58
C MET A 90 -4.48 -2.25 -8.61
N LEU A 91 -4.48 -3.58 -8.67
CA LEU A 91 -5.09 -4.46 -7.68
C LEU A 91 -3.99 -5.04 -6.79
N ILE A 92 -4.15 -4.97 -5.47
CA ILE A 92 -3.22 -5.56 -4.50
C ILE A 92 -3.99 -6.58 -3.67
N VAL A 93 -3.58 -7.86 -3.74
CA VAL A 93 -4.28 -8.97 -3.10
C VAL A 93 -3.41 -9.68 -2.07
N PRO A 94 -3.99 -10.21 -0.96
CA PRO A 94 -3.22 -10.93 0.05
C PRO A 94 -2.72 -12.29 -0.50
N ALA A 95 -1.41 -12.47 -0.51
CA ALA A 95 -0.79 -13.71 -0.96
C ALA A 95 -1.15 -14.90 -0.06
N GLU A 96 -1.55 -14.65 1.19
CA GLU A 96 -1.98 -15.68 2.13
C GLU A 96 -3.30 -16.36 1.73
N HIS A 97 -4.15 -15.65 1.00
CA HIS A 97 -5.51 -16.12 0.68
C HIS A 97 -5.64 -16.60 -0.77
N PHE A 98 -4.77 -16.15 -1.67
CA PHE A 98 -4.85 -16.47 -3.09
C PHE A 98 -3.60 -17.21 -3.55
N LEU A 99 -3.72 -18.52 -3.76
CA LEU A 99 -2.60 -19.39 -4.12
C LEU A 99 -2.94 -20.26 -5.35
N GLY A 100 -1.90 -20.80 -5.98
CA GLY A 100 -2.04 -21.77 -7.07
C GLY A 100 -2.87 -21.25 -8.23
N ALA A 101 -3.85 -22.03 -8.68
CA ALA A 101 -4.68 -21.72 -9.85
C ALA A 101 -5.51 -20.43 -9.68
N GLN A 102 -5.94 -20.12 -8.46
CA GLN A 102 -6.70 -18.91 -8.18
C GLN A 102 -5.84 -17.66 -8.34
N LEU A 103 -4.62 -17.66 -7.82
CA LEU A 103 -3.67 -16.55 -8.02
C LEU A 103 -3.30 -16.41 -9.49
N ALA A 104 -3.01 -17.53 -10.19
CA ALA A 104 -2.71 -17.50 -11.61
C ALA A 104 -3.85 -16.90 -12.44
N TYR A 105 -5.11 -17.21 -12.10
CA TYR A 105 -6.28 -16.59 -12.72
C TYR A 105 -6.30 -15.09 -12.53
N ILE A 106 -6.09 -14.60 -11.30
CA ILE A 106 -6.09 -13.17 -10.99
C ILE A 106 -4.97 -12.43 -11.76
N ILE A 107 -3.75 -12.97 -11.74
CA ILE A 107 -2.61 -12.39 -12.47
C ILE A 107 -2.89 -12.30 -13.97
N ASN A 108 -3.39 -13.38 -14.56
CA ASN A 108 -3.69 -13.41 -16.00
C ASN A 108 -4.83 -12.44 -16.34
N TRP A 109 -5.88 -12.42 -15.53
CA TRP A 109 -6.98 -11.47 -15.72
C TRP A 109 -6.50 -10.01 -15.68
N CYS A 110 -5.73 -9.63 -14.68
CA CYS A 110 -5.15 -8.29 -14.56
C CYS A 110 -4.29 -7.93 -15.79
N ARG A 111 -3.48 -8.88 -16.25
CA ARG A 111 -2.63 -8.69 -17.45
C ARG A 111 -3.47 -8.47 -18.72
N GLU A 112 -4.56 -9.21 -18.92
CA GLU A 112 -5.46 -9.09 -20.07
C GLU A 112 -6.19 -7.74 -20.08
N HIS A 113 -6.45 -7.17 -18.91
CA HIS A 113 -7.17 -5.91 -18.73
C HIS A 113 -6.25 -4.70 -18.50
N HIS A 114 -4.92 -4.88 -18.59
CA HIS A 114 -3.92 -3.83 -18.33
C HIS A 114 -3.95 -3.25 -16.92
N LEU A 115 -4.55 -3.95 -15.97
CA LEU A 115 -4.53 -3.65 -14.55
C LEU A 115 -3.23 -4.17 -13.95
N LYS A 116 -2.49 -3.33 -13.24
CA LYS A 116 -1.31 -3.79 -12.50
C LYS A 116 -1.71 -4.70 -11.34
N ILE A 117 -0.83 -5.64 -11.00
CA ILE A 117 -1.06 -6.58 -9.90
C ILE A 117 0.04 -6.48 -8.84
N GLY A 118 -0.37 -6.34 -7.59
CA GLY A 118 0.49 -6.45 -6.42
C GLY A 118 0.07 -7.62 -5.53
N LEU A 119 1.04 -8.17 -4.80
CA LEU A 119 0.77 -9.11 -3.72
C LEU A 119 1.14 -8.49 -2.39
N THR A 120 0.23 -8.59 -1.41
CA THR A 120 0.54 -8.17 -0.04
C THR A 120 0.92 -9.35 0.84
N LEU A 121 1.87 -9.12 1.75
CA LEU A 121 2.26 -10.02 2.83
C LEU A 121 2.13 -9.32 4.17
N GLY A 122 1.50 -9.96 5.13
CA GLY A 122 1.58 -9.57 6.53
C GLY A 122 2.98 -9.83 7.11
N CYS A 123 3.36 -9.06 8.14
CA CYS A 123 4.69 -9.17 8.75
C CYS A 123 4.97 -10.53 9.47
N TYR A 124 3.98 -11.39 9.56
CA TYR A 124 4.09 -12.75 10.08
C TYR A 124 4.21 -13.81 8.98
N THR A 125 4.03 -13.42 7.72
CA THR A 125 3.98 -14.35 6.58
C THR A 125 5.37 -14.51 5.96
N PRO A 126 5.84 -15.74 5.75
CA PRO A 126 7.13 -15.99 5.10
C PRO A 126 7.15 -15.55 3.63
N LEU A 127 8.31 -15.07 3.14
CA LEU A 127 8.48 -14.63 1.75
C LEU A 127 8.24 -15.74 0.72
N CYS A 128 8.34 -17.01 1.08
CA CYS A 128 8.07 -18.12 0.18
C CYS A 128 6.63 -18.13 -0.38
N PHE A 129 5.69 -17.41 0.24
CA PHE A 129 4.33 -17.26 -0.31
C PHE A 129 4.29 -16.48 -1.62
N VAL A 130 5.30 -15.68 -1.90
CA VAL A 130 5.37 -14.86 -3.13
C VAL A 130 6.56 -15.21 -4.01
N GLU A 131 7.41 -16.12 -3.59
CA GLU A 131 8.69 -16.41 -4.23
C GLU A 131 8.56 -16.84 -5.70
N GLU A 132 7.55 -17.65 -6.02
CA GLU A 132 7.28 -18.10 -7.39
C GLU A 132 6.48 -17.08 -8.19
N SER A 133 5.67 -16.25 -7.53
CA SER A 133 4.82 -15.24 -8.18
C SER A 133 5.54 -13.93 -8.45
N ILE A 134 6.72 -13.72 -7.86
CA ILE A 134 7.46 -12.44 -7.95
C ILE A 134 7.78 -12.05 -9.39
N TYR A 135 7.92 -13.02 -10.29
CA TYR A 135 8.21 -12.79 -11.70
C TYR A 135 7.05 -12.14 -12.48
N ASP A 136 5.83 -12.30 -11.97
CA ASP A 136 4.58 -11.98 -12.66
C ASP A 136 3.82 -10.79 -12.06
N ILE A 137 4.34 -10.19 -10.98
CA ILE A 137 3.71 -9.08 -10.28
C ILE A 137 4.46 -7.76 -10.46
N ASP A 138 3.73 -6.66 -10.35
CA ASP A 138 4.28 -5.30 -10.45
C ASP A 138 4.72 -4.74 -9.08
N ARG A 139 4.16 -5.27 -7.97
CA ARG A 139 4.47 -4.81 -6.61
C ARG A 139 4.40 -5.92 -5.57
N LEU A 140 5.41 -5.97 -4.70
CA LEU A 140 5.37 -6.67 -3.43
C LEU A 140 5.08 -5.65 -2.32
N HIS A 141 3.98 -5.85 -1.60
CA HIS A 141 3.46 -4.94 -0.58
C HIS A 141 3.59 -5.59 0.80
N ILE A 142 4.42 -5.01 1.69
CA ILE A 142 4.65 -5.53 3.03
C ILE A 142 3.83 -4.73 4.03
N VAL A 143 2.88 -5.40 4.71
CA VAL A 143 2.17 -4.82 5.85
C VAL A 143 3.06 -4.91 7.09
N THR A 144 3.45 -3.77 7.63
CA THR A 144 4.51 -3.66 8.65
C THR A 144 4.02 -3.81 10.08
N HIS A 145 2.72 -3.61 10.34
CA HIS A 145 2.14 -3.72 11.66
C HIS A 145 1.53 -5.12 11.91
N GLY A 146 1.56 -5.56 13.15
CA GLY A 146 0.92 -6.80 13.59
C GLY A 146 -0.09 -6.55 14.71
N ALA A 147 -0.92 -7.56 15.00
CA ALA A 147 -2.00 -7.48 16.01
C ALA A 147 -1.52 -7.14 17.44
N ASP A 148 -0.24 -7.37 17.73
CA ASP A 148 0.32 -7.29 19.08
C ASP A 148 1.14 -6.02 19.35
N GLU A 149 1.26 -5.11 18.38
CA GLU A 149 2.15 -3.94 18.45
C GLU A 149 1.45 -2.63 18.70
N THR A 150 0.31 -2.71 19.35
CA THR A 150 -0.27 -1.53 20.00
C THR A 150 0.34 -1.43 21.39
N ASP A 151 1.00 -0.34 21.72
CA ASP A 151 1.44 -0.02 23.10
C ASP A 151 0.26 0.35 24.01
N GLY A 152 -0.97 -0.02 23.64
CA GLY A 152 -2.20 0.27 24.35
C GLY A 152 -2.69 1.72 24.27
N LYS A 153 -2.08 2.54 23.39
CA LYS A 153 -2.35 3.98 23.26
C LYS A 153 -2.66 4.45 21.83
N ASP A 154 -3.33 3.64 21.02
CA ASP A 154 -3.55 3.92 19.59
C ASP A 154 -2.27 4.14 18.76
N ASN A 155 -1.14 3.69 19.27
CA ASN A 155 0.17 3.94 18.72
C ASN A 155 0.65 2.69 17.97
N TRP A 156 0.16 2.51 16.75
CA TRP A 156 0.59 1.43 15.87
C TRP A 156 2.06 1.64 15.48
N GLY A 157 2.93 0.73 15.94
CA GLY A 157 4.30 0.63 15.50
C GLY A 157 4.48 -0.54 14.54
N PHE A 158 5.68 -0.71 14.03
CA PHE A 158 6.04 -1.91 13.25
C PHE A 158 6.85 -2.88 14.12
N ARG A 159 6.76 -4.19 13.80
CA ARG A 159 7.53 -5.22 14.52
C ARG A 159 9.03 -5.04 14.33
N LYS A 160 9.80 -5.40 15.36
CA LYS A 160 11.28 -5.35 15.33
C LYS A 160 11.90 -6.20 14.21
N SER A 161 11.20 -7.25 13.73
CA SER A 161 11.64 -8.11 12.63
C SER A 161 11.34 -7.55 11.24
N VAL A 162 10.53 -6.50 11.13
CA VAL A 162 10.10 -5.94 9.83
C VAL A 162 11.25 -5.40 8.99
N PRO A 163 12.25 -4.68 9.51
CA PRO A 163 13.38 -4.24 8.69
C PRO A 163 14.12 -5.40 8.02
N ASP A 164 14.29 -6.53 8.74
CA ASP A 164 14.92 -7.72 8.16
C ASP A 164 14.05 -8.35 7.06
N LEU A 165 12.75 -8.43 7.27
CA LEU A 165 11.81 -8.89 6.24
C LEU A 165 11.88 -8.04 4.97
N ILE A 166 11.89 -6.72 5.12
CA ILE A 166 11.99 -5.78 3.98
C ILE A 166 13.32 -5.94 3.24
N ARG A 167 14.46 -6.05 3.93
CA ARG A 167 15.75 -6.29 3.29
C ARG A 167 15.78 -7.59 2.50
N ARG A 168 15.21 -8.66 3.04
CA ARG A 168 15.10 -9.95 2.33
C ARG A 168 14.18 -9.86 1.11
N ALA A 169 13.06 -9.14 1.24
CA ALA A 169 12.15 -8.87 0.12
C ALA A 169 12.84 -8.05 -0.97
N ARG A 170 13.58 -6.98 -0.61
CA ARG A 170 14.36 -6.17 -1.56
C ARG A 170 15.36 -7.03 -2.32
N LYS A 171 16.14 -7.84 -1.61
CA LYS A 171 17.10 -8.76 -2.23
C LYS A 171 16.43 -9.72 -3.21
N MET A 172 15.30 -10.32 -2.84
CA MET A 172 14.57 -11.23 -3.71
C MET A 172 14.07 -10.53 -4.98
N ILE A 173 13.57 -9.30 -4.85
CA ILE A 173 13.12 -8.48 -5.98
C ILE A 173 14.29 -8.16 -6.91
N ASP A 174 15.42 -7.70 -6.36
CA ASP A 174 16.61 -7.34 -7.14
C ASP A 174 17.17 -8.53 -7.94
N GLU A 175 17.09 -9.74 -7.37
CA GLU A 175 17.58 -10.97 -8.00
C GLU A 175 16.60 -11.54 -9.03
N LYS A 176 15.27 -11.45 -8.80
CA LYS A 176 14.27 -12.18 -9.57
C LYS A 176 13.46 -11.30 -10.52
N ASN A 177 13.05 -10.10 -10.08
CA ASN A 177 12.26 -9.15 -10.88
C ASN A 177 12.56 -7.70 -10.49
N PRO A 178 13.66 -7.11 -10.96
CA PRO A 178 14.04 -5.73 -10.60
C PRO A 178 13.03 -4.65 -11.00
N ARG A 179 11.99 -4.99 -11.76
CA ARG A 179 10.90 -4.06 -12.12
C ARG A 179 9.77 -4.06 -11.10
N CYS A 180 9.70 -5.09 -10.24
CA CYS A 180 8.72 -5.16 -9.17
C CYS A 180 9.03 -4.11 -8.10
N GLU A 181 8.07 -3.26 -7.78
CA GLU A 181 8.21 -2.29 -6.69
C GLU A 181 8.06 -2.97 -5.32
N LEU A 182 8.84 -2.52 -4.35
CA LEU A 182 8.68 -2.89 -2.95
C LEU A 182 7.93 -1.78 -2.21
N ALA A 183 6.70 -2.06 -1.77
CA ALA A 183 5.92 -1.13 -0.96
C ALA A 183 5.88 -1.55 0.52
N ILE A 184 5.84 -0.57 1.40
CA ILE A 184 5.65 -0.76 2.84
C ILE A 184 4.44 0.01 3.32
N ASP A 185 3.62 -0.63 4.17
CA ASP A 185 2.36 -0.09 4.66
C ASP A 185 2.13 -0.45 6.12
N GLY A 186 1.49 0.45 6.84
CA GLY A 186 0.98 0.22 8.19
C GLY A 186 1.81 0.84 9.31
N GLY A 187 1.18 1.68 10.11
CA GLY A 187 1.75 2.30 11.30
C GLY A 187 2.87 3.30 11.06
N LEU A 188 3.08 3.77 9.82
CA LEU A 188 4.15 4.66 9.44
C LEU A 188 3.84 6.12 9.80
N ARG A 189 4.80 6.77 10.43
CA ARG A 189 4.75 8.17 10.86
C ARG A 189 6.08 8.85 10.55
N ALA A 190 6.07 10.19 10.55
CA ALA A 190 7.25 10.98 10.29
C ALA A 190 8.44 10.69 11.25
N ASP A 191 8.15 10.19 12.44
CA ASP A 191 9.13 9.91 13.51
C ASP A 191 9.61 8.44 13.56
N ASN A 192 8.98 7.52 12.83
CA ASN A 192 9.32 6.09 12.91
C ASN A 192 9.73 5.42 11.59
N MET A 193 9.59 6.10 10.45
CA MET A 193 9.80 5.48 9.13
C MET A 193 11.29 5.34 8.72
N GLU A 194 12.19 6.07 9.35
CA GLU A 194 13.61 6.10 8.96
C GLU A 194 14.28 4.70 8.89
N PRO A 195 14.10 3.79 9.88
CA PRO A 195 14.70 2.44 9.81
C PRO A 195 14.14 1.58 8.65
N LEU A 196 12.93 1.90 8.16
CA LEU A 196 12.33 1.19 7.03
C LEU A 196 12.79 1.78 5.70
N ILE A 197 13.06 3.09 5.65
CA ILE A 197 13.67 3.75 4.48
C ILE A 197 15.07 3.19 4.22
N GLU A 198 15.86 2.93 5.27
CA GLU A 198 17.17 2.26 5.17
C GLU A 198 17.09 0.91 4.42
N CYS A 199 15.94 0.24 4.47
CA CYS A 199 15.74 -1.03 3.77
C CYS A 199 15.43 -0.87 2.26
N ASN A 200 15.52 0.35 1.73
CA ASN A 200 15.37 0.69 0.32
C ASN A 200 14.01 0.31 -0.32
N PRO A 201 12.87 0.72 0.26
CA PRO A 201 11.58 0.54 -0.41
C PRO A 201 11.44 1.46 -1.63
N ASP A 202 10.49 1.14 -2.52
CA ASP A 202 10.13 1.98 -3.67
C ASP A 202 8.92 2.87 -3.36
N VAL A 203 8.01 2.38 -2.50
CA VAL A 203 6.76 3.06 -2.14
C VAL A 203 6.54 2.98 -0.63
N ILE A 204 6.06 4.09 -0.06
CA ILE A 204 5.61 4.17 1.35
C ILE A 204 4.16 4.59 1.37
N VAL A 205 3.29 3.76 2.00
CA VAL A 205 1.89 4.10 2.21
C VAL A 205 1.75 4.87 3.52
N LEU A 206 1.20 6.07 3.44
CA LEU A 206 0.96 6.96 4.58
C LEU A 206 -0.54 7.26 4.69
N SER A 207 -1.13 7.04 5.85
CA SER A 207 -2.54 7.33 6.12
C SER A 207 -2.67 8.34 7.27
N SER A 208 -2.59 7.90 8.51
CA SER A 208 -2.74 8.80 9.67
C SER A 208 -1.71 9.93 9.68
N ALA A 209 -0.50 9.71 9.19
CA ALA A 209 0.55 10.72 9.09
C ALA A 209 0.18 11.88 8.15
N LEU A 210 -0.69 11.65 7.17
CA LEU A 210 -1.17 12.67 6.24
C LEU A 210 -2.48 13.32 6.71
N PHE A 211 -3.42 12.52 7.23
CA PHE A 211 -4.80 12.96 7.43
C PHE A 211 -5.15 13.33 8.88
N LYS A 212 -4.26 13.05 9.84
CA LYS A 212 -4.44 13.43 11.26
C LYS A 212 -3.48 14.53 11.73
N ASP A 213 -2.68 15.12 10.84
CA ASP A 213 -1.78 16.21 11.20
C ASP A 213 -2.60 17.49 11.41
N PRO A 214 -2.42 18.20 12.54
CA PRO A 214 -3.18 19.42 12.85
C PRO A 214 -2.88 20.60 11.91
N GLU A 215 -1.77 20.58 11.19
CA GLU A 215 -1.39 21.62 10.23
C GLU A 215 -2.03 21.42 8.84
N GLY A 216 -2.81 20.34 8.67
CA GLY A 216 -3.52 20.01 7.43
C GLY A 216 -2.72 19.15 6.46
N ILE A 217 -3.44 18.62 5.46
CA ILE A 217 -2.96 17.57 4.55
C ILE A 217 -1.71 18.01 3.78
N THR A 218 -1.73 19.19 3.18
CA THR A 218 -0.60 19.71 2.38
C THR A 218 0.66 19.90 3.22
N ALA A 219 0.54 20.40 4.46
CA ALA A 219 1.66 20.57 5.38
C ALA A 219 2.22 19.21 5.82
N ALA A 220 1.34 18.27 6.17
CA ALA A 220 1.69 16.91 6.51
C ALA A 220 2.46 16.21 5.39
N TYR A 221 1.98 16.33 4.15
CA TYR A 221 2.67 15.77 2.99
C TYR A 221 4.10 16.33 2.84
N ARG A 222 4.25 17.66 2.90
CA ARG A 222 5.58 18.30 2.79
C ARG A 222 6.55 17.84 3.87
N LYS A 223 6.06 17.69 5.09
CA LYS A 223 6.83 17.18 6.24
C LYS A 223 7.28 15.73 6.01
N CYS A 224 6.35 14.86 5.61
CA CYS A 224 6.67 13.46 5.31
C CYS A 224 7.65 13.36 4.12
N ARG A 225 7.42 14.10 3.04
CA ARG A 225 8.31 14.13 1.88
C ARG A 225 9.73 14.53 2.26
N LYS A 226 9.88 15.62 3.01
CA LYS A 226 11.17 16.09 3.50
C LYS A 226 11.90 15.03 4.33
N ASN A 227 11.20 14.33 5.23
CA ASN A 227 11.79 13.29 6.07
C ASN A 227 12.25 12.09 5.24
N ILE A 228 11.44 11.68 4.24
CA ILE A 228 11.79 10.59 3.33
C ILE A 228 13.01 10.96 2.50
N ASP A 229 13.05 12.17 1.93
CA ASP A 229 14.18 12.63 1.11
C ASP A 229 15.46 12.72 1.94
N SER A 230 15.39 13.29 3.15
CA SER A 230 16.53 13.38 4.07
C SER A 230 17.06 11.99 4.48
N ALA A 231 16.17 11.04 4.73
CA ALA A 231 16.57 9.67 5.05
C ALA A 231 17.19 8.96 3.82
N SER A 232 16.59 9.15 2.63
CA SER A 232 17.15 8.60 1.38
C SER A 232 18.55 9.12 1.11
N GLU A 233 18.79 10.42 1.32
CA GLU A 233 20.12 11.03 1.19
C GLU A 233 21.10 10.46 2.23
N LYS A 234 20.68 10.39 3.51
CA LYS A 234 21.47 9.84 4.61
C LYS A 234 21.97 8.41 4.34
N PHE A 235 21.12 7.58 3.74
CA PHE A 235 21.45 6.18 3.44
C PHE A 235 22.02 5.97 2.02
N GLY A 236 22.21 7.03 1.24
CA GLY A 236 22.78 6.96 -0.10
C GLY A 236 21.98 6.12 -1.08
N LEU A 237 20.64 6.18 -0.99
CA LEU A 237 19.75 5.40 -1.86
C LEU A 237 19.74 5.96 -3.29
N GLU A 238 19.99 5.08 -4.27
CA GLU A 238 20.06 5.39 -5.71
C GLU A 238 18.91 4.73 -6.48
#